data_168fd0eb93860c73b7d72dfd1a3a189a
#
_entry.id   168fd0eb93860c73b7d72dfd1a3a189a
#
_cell.length_a   1.000
_cell.length_b   1.000
_cell.length_c   1.000
_cell.angle_alpha   90.00
_cell.angle_beta   90.00
_cell.angle_gamma   90.00
#
_symmetry.space_group_name_H-M   'P 1'
#
loop_
_entity.id
_entity.type
_entity.pdbx_description
1 polymer ?
#
loop_
_entity_poly.entity_id
_entity_poly.type
_entity_poly.pdbx_seq_one_letter_code
_entity_poly.pdbx_strand_id
1 'polypeptide(L)'
;MTSKVFITGGSGLLALNWAIAIRDSHNVTLGLHKQAVKIQGVNTQKIDLDSVEHLIRVFDESGTNIVLHAAGYTNIEACEVSPAMAWYINVNLANNVAKACAKLGLPLIHISTDHLYAGHEPMLDEFCVLKPVNVYGKTKAEAEGLVLESHPDSLVIRTNFFGWGSSYRQSFSDMIIGSLRSGKELKLFTDVYYTPILAETLASAVHDLVKLKASGVFNLVGGERISKYNFGIDIARVFGLDAGLIKPSLLSDNVGLVERPLDMSLSNQKACQLLGRELGNVTDGLIRLYQQEKIGQAREIGIL
;
A
#
# COMPACT_ATOMS: atom_id res chain seq x y z
N MET A 1 17.03 4.78 -21.87
CA MET A 1 17.56 5.07 -20.52
C MET A 1 16.62 4.43 -19.51
N THR A 2 17.16 3.81 -18.45
CA THR A 2 16.38 3.22 -17.38
C THR A 2 15.70 4.34 -16.58
N SER A 3 14.38 4.27 -16.39
CA SER A 3 13.64 5.30 -15.65
C SER A 3 14.05 5.33 -14.18
N LYS A 4 14.21 6.52 -13.61
CA LYS A 4 14.58 6.74 -12.21
C LYS A 4 13.31 6.95 -11.37
N VAL A 5 13.06 6.08 -10.41
CA VAL A 5 11.90 6.11 -9.51
C VAL A 5 12.34 6.49 -8.12
N PHE A 6 11.78 7.57 -7.58
CA PHE A 6 11.99 7.97 -6.19
C PHE A 6 10.79 7.57 -5.34
N ILE A 7 11.01 6.80 -4.28
CA ILE A 7 9.95 6.29 -3.40
C ILE A 7 10.07 6.94 -2.02
N THR A 8 9.15 7.81 -1.64
CA THR A 8 9.09 8.35 -0.26
C THR A 8 8.49 7.32 0.68
N GLY A 9 8.82 7.41 1.97
CA GLY A 9 8.44 6.36 2.93
C GLY A 9 9.20 5.05 2.67
N GLY A 10 10.44 5.15 2.19
CA GLY A 10 11.26 4.07 1.67
C GLY A 10 11.53 2.91 2.63
N SER A 11 11.36 3.08 3.93
CA SER A 11 11.42 2.00 4.92
C SER A 11 10.07 1.33 5.19
N GLY A 12 9.00 1.77 4.52
CA GLY A 12 7.66 1.19 4.66
C GLY A 12 7.50 -0.13 3.89
N LEU A 13 6.57 -0.95 4.35
CA LEU A 13 6.29 -2.27 3.80
C LEU A 13 6.05 -2.24 2.28
N LEU A 14 5.20 -1.32 1.79
CA LEU A 14 4.94 -1.19 0.37
C LEU A 14 6.19 -0.78 -0.40
N ALA A 15 6.93 0.22 0.10
CA ALA A 15 8.12 0.74 -0.56
C ALA A 15 9.21 -0.33 -0.75
N LEU A 16 9.42 -1.20 0.25
CA LEU A 16 10.39 -2.29 0.19
C LEU A 16 10.00 -3.34 -0.86
N ASN A 17 8.74 -3.81 -0.83
CA ASN A 17 8.23 -4.77 -1.82
C ASN A 17 8.24 -4.17 -3.23
N TRP A 18 7.84 -2.89 -3.36
CA TRP A 18 7.86 -2.19 -4.64
C TRP A 18 9.26 -2.05 -5.21
N ALA A 19 10.22 -1.60 -4.40
CA ALA A 19 11.60 -1.43 -4.84
C ALA A 19 12.20 -2.74 -5.36
N ILE A 20 11.97 -3.86 -4.67
CA ILE A 20 12.43 -5.18 -5.12
C ILE A 20 11.73 -5.59 -6.42
N ALA A 21 10.44 -5.32 -6.55
CA ALA A 21 9.67 -5.68 -7.74
C ALA A 21 10.16 -4.98 -9.03
N ILE A 22 10.72 -3.76 -8.91
CA ILE A 22 11.08 -2.97 -10.09
C ILE A 22 12.58 -2.71 -10.26
N ARG A 23 13.45 -3.08 -9.30
CA ARG A 23 14.90 -2.76 -9.32
C ARG A 23 15.64 -3.26 -10.55
N ASP A 24 15.19 -4.35 -11.18
CA ASP A 24 15.84 -4.91 -12.36
C ASP A 24 15.51 -4.12 -13.64
N SER A 25 14.45 -3.33 -13.62
CA SER A 25 13.95 -2.55 -14.77
C SER A 25 14.02 -1.03 -14.56
N HIS A 26 14.22 -0.57 -13.32
CA HIS A 26 14.26 0.85 -12.95
C HIS A 26 15.44 1.13 -12.02
N ASN A 27 15.93 2.38 -12.06
CA ASN A 27 16.86 2.87 -11.05
C ASN A 27 16.05 3.41 -9.87
N VAL A 28 16.03 2.66 -8.77
CA VAL A 28 15.18 2.97 -7.61
C VAL A 28 15.97 3.68 -6.53
N THR A 29 15.41 4.76 -5.99
CA THR A 29 15.92 5.45 -4.79
C THR A 29 14.84 5.48 -3.72
N LEU A 30 15.12 4.93 -2.54
CA LEU A 30 14.29 4.98 -1.35
C LEU A 30 14.58 6.25 -0.55
N GLY A 31 13.59 7.12 -0.42
CA GLY A 31 13.63 8.29 0.47
C GLY A 31 13.40 7.88 1.91
N LEU A 32 14.42 8.01 2.76
CA LEU A 32 14.42 7.56 4.15
C LEU A 32 14.31 8.73 5.13
N HIS A 33 13.62 8.53 6.25
CA HIS A 33 13.57 9.49 7.35
C HIS A 33 14.45 9.03 8.52
N LYS A 34 13.92 8.19 9.41
CA LYS A 34 14.63 7.73 10.64
C LYS A 34 15.25 6.34 10.47
N GLN A 35 14.49 5.43 9.84
CA GLN A 35 14.90 4.04 9.68
C GLN A 35 15.81 3.89 8.47
N ALA A 36 17.03 3.41 8.70
CA ALA A 36 17.95 3.04 7.64
C ALA A 36 17.60 1.65 7.10
N VAL A 37 17.64 1.50 5.78
CA VAL A 37 17.46 0.21 5.09
C VAL A 37 18.52 0.08 3.99
N LYS A 38 18.87 -1.15 3.63
CA LYS A 38 19.82 -1.43 2.55
C LYS A 38 19.34 -2.64 1.76
N ILE A 39 18.93 -2.42 0.52
CA ILE A 39 18.50 -3.45 -0.43
C ILE A 39 19.50 -3.48 -1.58
N GLN A 40 19.86 -4.68 -2.02
CA GLN A 40 20.76 -4.84 -3.16
C GLN A 40 20.14 -4.25 -4.44
N GLY A 41 20.91 -3.45 -5.16
CA GLY A 41 20.44 -2.81 -6.41
C GLY A 41 19.50 -1.63 -6.22
N VAL A 42 19.31 -1.13 -4.98
CA VAL A 42 18.44 -0.01 -4.64
C VAL A 42 19.25 1.08 -3.94
N ASN A 43 19.12 2.32 -4.40
CA ASN A 43 19.73 3.47 -3.75
C ASN A 43 18.90 3.93 -2.56
N THR A 44 19.55 4.59 -1.60
CA THR A 44 18.87 5.20 -0.46
C THR A 44 19.34 6.64 -0.29
N GLN A 45 18.40 7.53 0.07
CA GLN A 45 18.70 8.93 0.32
C GLN A 45 17.87 9.44 1.49
N LYS A 46 18.48 10.15 2.42
CA LYS A 46 17.74 10.83 3.47
C LYS A 46 16.92 11.97 2.87
N ILE A 47 15.66 12.06 3.24
CA ILE A 47 14.75 13.08 2.71
C ILE A 47 13.91 13.68 3.84
N ASP A 48 13.71 14.99 3.75
CA ASP A 48 12.77 15.74 4.56
C ASP A 48 11.57 16.12 3.71
N LEU A 49 10.36 15.69 4.12
CA LEU A 49 9.11 15.96 3.40
C LEU A 49 8.45 17.28 3.82
N ASP A 50 9.00 18.00 4.81
CA ASP A 50 8.44 19.26 5.28
C ASP A 50 8.70 20.43 4.33
N SER A 51 9.83 20.42 3.63
CA SER A 51 10.25 21.51 2.75
C SER A 51 10.04 21.17 1.29
N VAL A 52 9.16 21.90 0.62
CA VAL A 52 8.91 21.79 -0.82
C VAL A 52 10.19 22.11 -1.61
N GLU A 53 10.95 23.12 -1.19
CA GLU A 53 12.21 23.53 -1.83
C GLU A 53 13.27 22.43 -1.71
N HIS A 54 13.32 21.74 -0.55
CA HIS A 54 14.20 20.60 -0.38
C HIS A 54 13.82 19.44 -1.30
N LEU A 55 12.52 19.13 -1.38
CA LEU A 55 12.00 18.10 -2.28
C LEU A 55 12.31 18.38 -3.75
N ILE A 56 12.09 19.64 -4.21
CA ILE A 56 12.41 20.05 -5.57
C ILE A 56 13.89 19.80 -5.86
N ARG A 57 14.79 20.26 -4.98
CA ARG A 57 16.24 20.08 -5.14
C ARG A 57 16.61 18.59 -5.19
N VAL A 58 16.08 17.77 -4.26
CA VAL A 58 16.40 16.33 -4.21
C VAL A 58 15.93 15.60 -5.47
N PHE A 59 14.72 15.87 -5.95
CA PHE A 59 14.19 15.22 -7.14
C PHE A 59 14.93 15.65 -8.42
N ASP A 60 15.30 16.92 -8.52
CA ASP A 60 16.04 17.47 -9.66
C ASP A 60 17.49 16.93 -9.69
N GLU A 61 18.24 17.06 -8.59
CA GLU A 61 19.63 16.58 -8.48
C GLU A 61 19.77 15.07 -8.69
N SER A 62 18.79 14.27 -8.23
CA SER A 62 18.76 12.82 -8.48
C SER A 62 18.37 12.47 -9.92
N GLY A 63 17.85 13.43 -10.69
CA GLY A 63 17.31 13.22 -12.03
C GLY A 63 16.11 12.27 -12.02
N THR A 64 15.25 12.40 -11.01
CA THR A 64 14.02 11.60 -10.83
C THR A 64 13.10 11.77 -12.04
N ASN A 65 12.51 10.67 -12.50
CA ASN A 65 11.52 10.68 -13.58
C ASN A 65 10.10 10.39 -13.08
N ILE A 66 9.95 9.70 -11.95
CA ILE A 66 8.66 9.31 -11.35
C ILE A 66 8.82 9.37 -9.83
N VAL A 67 7.86 9.96 -9.14
CA VAL A 67 7.78 9.95 -7.68
C VAL A 67 6.63 9.04 -7.23
N LEU A 68 6.94 8.07 -6.36
CA LEU A 68 5.96 7.29 -5.62
C LEU A 68 5.89 7.80 -4.18
N HIS A 69 4.78 8.38 -3.78
CA HIS A 69 4.54 8.80 -2.41
C HIS A 69 3.83 7.69 -1.62
N ALA A 70 4.61 6.93 -0.85
CA ALA A 70 4.13 5.84 0.01
C ALA A 70 4.35 6.12 1.52
N ALA A 71 4.83 7.33 1.87
CA ALA A 71 4.92 7.75 3.27
C ALA A 71 3.51 7.96 3.85
N GLY A 72 3.30 7.50 5.09
CA GLY A 72 2.03 7.69 5.76
C GLY A 72 2.02 7.16 7.19
N TYR A 73 1.15 7.72 8.01
CA TYR A 73 0.84 7.27 9.36
C TYR A 73 -0.38 6.36 9.29
N THR A 74 -0.14 5.03 9.22
CA THR A 74 -1.12 4.04 8.79
C THR A 74 -1.70 3.17 9.93
N ASN A 75 -1.22 3.35 11.17
CA ASN A 75 -1.80 2.66 12.32
C ASN A 75 -3.08 3.40 12.74
N ILE A 76 -4.21 2.73 12.62
CA ILE A 76 -5.55 3.32 12.82
C ILE A 76 -5.71 3.79 14.26
N GLU A 77 -5.31 2.98 15.24
CA GLU A 77 -5.37 3.31 16.67
C GLU A 77 -4.48 4.52 17.00
N ALA A 78 -3.27 4.55 16.46
CA ALA A 78 -2.36 5.66 16.67
C ALA A 78 -2.86 6.96 16.01
N CYS A 79 -3.59 6.88 14.89
CA CYS A 79 -4.24 8.03 14.26
C CYS A 79 -5.32 8.62 15.16
N GLU A 80 -6.15 7.78 15.82
CA GLU A 80 -7.16 8.24 16.76
C GLU A 80 -6.55 8.87 18.03
N VAL A 81 -5.44 8.29 18.52
CA VAL A 81 -4.71 8.86 19.69
C VAL A 81 -4.05 10.20 19.35
N SER A 82 -3.58 10.36 18.12
CA SER A 82 -2.84 11.55 17.69
C SER A 82 -3.35 12.09 16.34
N PRO A 83 -4.59 12.65 16.28
CA PRO A 83 -5.18 13.14 15.02
C PRO A 83 -4.33 14.21 14.34
N ALA A 84 -3.74 15.14 15.10
CA ALA A 84 -2.88 16.19 14.54
C ALA A 84 -1.64 15.62 13.84
N MET A 85 -1.01 14.58 14.40
CA MET A 85 0.12 13.90 13.78
C MET A 85 -0.31 13.14 12.52
N ALA A 86 -1.47 12.47 12.57
CA ALA A 86 -2.03 11.78 11.42
C ALA A 86 -2.31 12.77 10.26
N TRP A 87 -2.89 13.92 10.58
CA TRP A 87 -3.14 15.00 9.62
C TRP A 87 -1.84 15.53 9.01
N TYR A 88 -0.89 15.86 9.88
CA TYR A 88 0.40 16.34 9.45
C TYR A 88 1.10 15.38 8.48
N ILE A 89 1.22 14.11 8.86
CA ILE A 89 1.96 13.14 8.03
C ILE A 89 1.18 12.75 6.78
N ASN A 90 -0.13 12.48 6.90
CA ASN A 90 -0.89 11.95 5.77
C ASN A 90 -1.35 13.03 4.80
N VAL A 91 -1.57 14.27 5.27
CA VAL A 91 -2.12 15.36 4.46
C VAL A 91 -1.04 16.37 4.08
N ASN A 92 -0.37 16.98 5.07
CA ASN A 92 0.53 18.09 4.79
C ASN A 92 1.77 17.62 4.01
N LEU A 93 2.39 16.50 4.44
CA LEU A 93 3.58 15.98 3.76
C LEU A 93 3.24 15.45 2.35
N ALA A 94 2.07 14.83 2.16
CA ALA A 94 1.61 14.42 0.83
C ALA A 94 1.42 15.62 -0.10
N ASN A 95 0.82 16.69 0.41
CA ASN A 95 0.64 17.94 -0.34
C ASN A 95 1.97 18.60 -0.72
N ASN A 96 2.97 18.59 0.18
CA ASN A 96 4.31 19.09 -0.13
C ASN A 96 4.97 18.31 -1.28
N VAL A 97 4.84 16.98 -1.28
CA VAL A 97 5.35 16.14 -2.38
C VAL A 97 4.62 16.47 -3.68
N ALA A 98 3.30 16.64 -3.64
CA ALA A 98 2.51 17.01 -4.83
C ALA A 98 2.95 18.36 -5.41
N LYS A 99 3.14 19.38 -4.56
CA LYS A 99 3.63 20.70 -4.97
C LYS A 99 5.02 20.62 -5.61
N ALA A 100 5.93 19.83 -5.03
CA ALA A 100 7.27 19.64 -5.59
C ALA A 100 7.23 18.95 -6.96
N CYS A 101 6.42 17.90 -7.11
CA CYS A 101 6.23 17.21 -8.37
C CYS A 101 5.60 18.10 -9.44
N ALA A 102 4.57 18.86 -9.09
CA ALA A 102 3.94 19.82 -9.99
C ALA A 102 4.93 20.87 -10.50
N LYS A 103 5.78 21.42 -9.61
CA LYS A 103 6.80 22.40 -9.96
C LYS A 103 7.83 21.88 -10.96
N LEU A 104 8.15 20.59 -10.89
CA LEU A 104 9.12 19.92 -11.77
C LEU A 104 8.47 19.23 -12.98
N GLY A 105 7.14 19.18 -13.06
CA GLY A 105 6.42 18.43 -14.09
C GLY A 105 6.64 16.91 -13.99
N LEU A 106 6.87 16.38 -12.78
CA LEU A 106 7.13 14.96 -12.56
C LEU A 106 5.83 14.19 -12.34
N PRO A 107 5.63 13.03 -12.98
CA PRO A 107 4.56 12.09 -12.62
C PRO A 107 4.60 11.75 -11.14
N LEU A 108 3.49 11.94 -10.44
CA LEU A 108 3.29 11.58 -9.05
C LEU A 108 2.30 10.43 -8.92
N ILE A 109 2.71 9.38 -8.22
CA ILE A 109 1.85 8.29 -7.76
C ILE A 109 1.64 8.50 -6.26
N HIS A 110 0.40 8.76 -5.84
CA HIS A 110 0.02 8.88 -4.43
C HIS A 110 -0.71 7.63 -3.96
N ILE A 111 -0.16 6.94 -2.97
CA ILE A 111 -0.80 5.74 -2.40
C ILE A 111 -1.86 6.16 -1.39
N SER A 112 -3.11 5.80 -1.66
CA SER A 112 -4.26 5.95 -0.78
C SER A 112 -4.68 4.58 -0.21
N THR A 113 -5.92 4.43 0.23
CA THR A 113 -6.41 3.30 1.01
C THR A 113 -7.82 2.90 0.59
N ASP A 114 -8.27 1.73 1.04
CA ASP A 114 -9.65 1.26 1.01
C ASP A 114 -10.50 1.74 2.21
N HIS A 115 -9.90 2.35 3.24
CA HIS A 115 -10.58 2.86 4.44
C HIS A 115 -11.37 4.17 4.24
N LEU A 116 -11.80 4.47 3.03
CA LEU A 116 -12.44 5.74 2.67
C LEU A 116 -13.96 5.72 2.77
N TYR A 117 -14.56 4.58 3.10
CA TYR A 117 -16.00 4.35 3.05
C TYR A 117 -16.55 3.85 4.38
N ALA A 118 -17.88 3.96 4.55
CA ALA A 118 -18.54 3.52 5.80
C ALA A 118 -18.58 1.98 5.96
N GLY A 119 -18.40 1.24 4.88
CA GLY A 119 -18.32 -0.22 4.93
C GLY A 119 -19.65 -0.96 4.93
N HIS A 120 -20.71 -0.35 4.38
CA HIS A 120 -22.03 -0.96 4.28
C HIS A 120 -22.30 -1.61 2.92
N GLU A 121 -21.56 -1.23 1.89
CA GLU A 121 -21.75 -1.69 0.51
C GLU A 121 -20.45 -2.31 -0.02
N PRO A 122 -20.55 -3.44 -0.74
CA PRO A 122 -19.37 -4.09 -1.31
C PRO A 122 -18.97 -3.49 -2.66
N MET A 123 -17.72 -3.71 -3.04
CA MET A 123 -17.19 -3.48 -4.40
C MET A 123 -17.40 -2.04 -4.90
N LEU A 124 -17.11 -1.06 -4.03
CA LEU A 124 -17.28 0.36 -4.35
C LEU A 124 -16.28 0.81 -5.43
N ASP A 125 -16.76 1.62 -6.37
CA ASP A 125 -15.96 2.21 -7.45
C ASP A 125 -15.38 3.58 -7.05
N GLU A 126 -14.64 4.20 -7.97
CA GLU A 126 -13.97 5.48 -7.75
C GLU A 126 -14.92 6.67 -7.63
N PHE A 127 -16.17 6.54 -8.10
CA PHE A 127 -17.18 7.60 -8.12
C PHE A 127 -18.03 7.63 -6.86
N CYS A 128 -17.95 6.59 -6.03
CA CYS A 128 -18.70 6.52 -4.77
C CYS A 128 -18.25 7.60 -3.79
N VAL A 129 -19.23 8.18 -3.08
CA VAL A 129 -18.99 9.26 -2.11
C VAL A 129 -18.17 8.74 -0.93
N LEU A 130 -17.07 9.41 -0.62
CA LEU A 130 -16.22 9.08 0.51
C LEU A 130 -16.94 9.35 1.84
N LYS A 131 -16.93 8.36 2.74
CA LYS A 131 -17.53 8.43 4.08
C LYS A 131 -16.64 7.70 5.10
N PRO A 132 -15.42 8.18 5.35
CA PRO A 132 -14.48 7.52 6.25
C PRO A 132 -14.97 7.61 7.71
N VAL A 133 -14.88 6.48 8.43
CA VAL A 133 -15.39 6.35 9.80
C VAL A 133 -14.34 6.67 10.86
N ASN A 134 -13.05 6.70 10.53
CA ASN A 134 -11.97 6.95 11.48
C ASN A 134 -11.00 8.03 10.99
N VAL A 135 -10.12 8.51 11.87
CA VAL A 135 -9.15 9.59 11.57
C VAL A 135 -8.21 9.19 10.44
N TYR A 136 -7.75 7.93 10.39
CA TYR A 136 -6.90 7.46 9.29
C TYR A 136 -7.58 7.66 7.94
N GLY A 137 -8.79 7.13 7.77
CA GLY A 137 -9.56 7.28 6.53
C GLY A 137 -9.85 8.75 6.18
N LYS A 138 -10.21 9.58 7.19
CA LYS A 138 -10.45 11.03 6.98
C LYS A 138 -9.19 11.74 6.46
N THR A 139 -8.03 11.47 7.05
CA THR A 139 -6.76 12.07 6.60
C THR A 139 -6.36 11.60 5.21
N LYS A 140 -6.62 10.34 4.85
CA LYS A 140 -6.33 9.83 3.50
C LYS A 140 -7.28 10.40 2.45
N ALA A 141 -8.57 10.57 2.78
CA ALA A 141 -9.55 11.22 1.90
C ALA A 141 -9.16 12.68 1.60
N GLU A 142 -8.77 13.43 2.63
CA GLU A 142 -8.31 14.82 2.47
C GLU A 142 -7.03 14.91 1.65
N ALA A 143 -6.09 13.99 1.88
CA ALA A 143 -4.85 13.94 1.11
C ALA A 143 -5.09 13.72 -0.40
N GLU A 144 -6.05 12.85 -0.79
CA GLU A 144 -6.42 12.67 -2.20
C GLU A 144 -6.84 14.00 -2.84
N GLY A 145 -7.70 14.75 -2.15
CA GLY A 145 -8.20 16.05 -2.64
C GLY A 145 -7.07 17.06 -2.83
N LEU A 146 -6.25 17.27 -1.80
CA LEU A 146 -5.14 18.25 -1.85
C LEU A 146 -4.03 17.87 -2.83
N VAL A 147 -3.75 16.57 -2.98
CA VAL A 147 -2.79 16.09 -3.98
C VAL A 147 -3.26 16.40 -5.39
N LEU A 148 -4.53 16.13 -5.71
CA LEU A 148 -5.11 16.41 -7.02
C LEU A 148 -5.31 17.91 -7.27
N GLU A 149 -5.58 18.70 -6.24
CA GLU A 149 -5.62 20.17 -6.34
C GLU A 149 -4.25 20.76 -6.67
N SER A 150 -3.20 20.28 -5.97
CA SER A 150 -1.83 20.77 -6.17
C SER A 150 -1.15 20.24 -7.43
N HIS A 151 -1.53 19.03 -7.86
CA HIS A 151 -0.98 18.35 -9.04
C HIS A 151 -2.08 17.52 -9.75
N PRO A 152 -2.90 18.15 -10.61
CA PRO A 152 -4.06 17.51 -11.26
C PRO A 152 -3.73 16.24 -12.07
N ASP A 153 -2.51 16.15 -12.61
CA ASP A 153 -2.04 14.97 -13.36
C ASP A 153 -1.53 13.84 -12.48
N SER A 154 -1.67 13.93 -11.15
CA SER A 154 -1.29 12.86 -10.22
C SER A 154 -2.13 11.62 -10.42
N LEU A 155 -1.51 10.45 -10.21
CA LEU A 155 -2.17 9.15 -10.16
C LEU A 155 -2.39 8.76 -8.69
N VAL A 156 -3.63 8.82 -8.22
CA VAL A 156 -4.04 8.44 -6.86
C VAL A 156 -4.50 7.00 -6.85
N ILE A 157 -3.88 6.16 -6.03
CA ILE A 157 -4.11 4.72 -5.98
C ILE A 157 -4.76 4.32 -4.66
N ARG A 158 -6.04 3.96 -4.68
CA ARG A 158 -6.74 3.32 -3.57
C ARG A 158 -6.45 1.84 -3.60
N THR A 159 -5.91 1.30 -2.52
CA THR A 159 -5.45 -0.09 -2.50
C THR A 159 -5.48 -0.70 -1.10
N ASN A 160 -5.49 -2.02 -1.05
CA ASN A 160 -5.15 -2.84 0.12
C ASN A 160 -4.23 -3.95 -0.35
N PHE A 161 -2.97 -3.90 0.04
CA PHE A 161 -1.96 -4.81 -0.47
C PHE A 161 -1.43 -5.76 0.61
N PHE A 162 -0.89 -6.89 0.16
CA PHE A 162 -0.12 -7.82 0.97
C PHE A 162 1.25 -8.07 0.34
N GLY A 163 2.20 -8.55 1.15
CA GLY A 163 3.58 -8.78 0.75
C GLY A 163 4.42 -9.13 1.96
N TRP A 164 5.74 -9.22 1.80
CA TRP A 164 6.67 -9.52 2.88
C TRP A 164 7.00 -8.29 3.70
N GLY A 165 7.02 -8.43 5.02
CA GLY A 165 7.41 -7.39 5.97
C GLY A 165 8.87 -7.47 6.39
N SER A 166 9.37 -6.40 7.00
CA SER A 166 10.70 -6.31 7.58
C SER A 166 10.72 -6.74 9.05
N SER A 167 11.92 -6.83 9.65
CA SER A 167 12.10 -7.18 11.06
C SER A 167 11.37 -6.23 12.03
N TYR A 168 11.20 -4.98 11.64
CA TYR A 168 10.54 -3.93 12.44
C TYR A 168 9.07 -3.68 12.03
N ARG A 169 8.60 -4.25 10.93
CA ARG A 169 7.22 -4.04 10.44
C ARG A 169 6.69 -5.26 9.70
N GLN A 170 5.93 -6.07 10.41
CA GLN A 170 5.25 -7.23 9.83
C GLN A 170 4.05 -6.80 8.99
N SER A 171 3.80 -7.53 7.89
CA SER A 171 2.56 -7.48 7.14
C SER A 171 1.48 -8.35 7.79
N PHE A 172 0.23 -8.21 7.33
CA PHE A 172 -0.86 -9.09 7.76
C PHE A 172 -0.60 -10.54 7.31
N SER A 173 -0.07 -10.75 6.10
CA SER A 173 0.31 -12.07 5.62
C SER A 173 1.46 -12.68 6.45
N ASP A 174 2.49 -11.91 6.81
CA ASP A 174 3.59 -12.41 7.66
C ASP A 174 3.10 -12.84 9.04
N MET A 175 2.23 -12.03 9.63
CA MET A 175 1.66 -12.34 10.96
C MET A 175 0.91 -13.66 10.93
N ILE A 176 0.12 -13.92 9.88
CA ILE A 176 -0.60 -15.19 9.72
C ILE A 176 0.39 -16.34 9.50
N ILE A 177 1.30 -16.22 8.52
CA ILE A 177 2.30 -17.26 8.21
C ILE A 177 3.15 -17.58 9.43
N GLY A 178 3.66 -16.57 10.13
CA GLY A 178 4.50 -16.72 11.32
C GLY A 178 3.77 -17.38 12.48
N SER A 179 2.50 -17.00 12.72
CA SER A 179 1.67 -17.62 13.77
C SER A 179 1.43 -19.10 13.49
N LEU A 180 1.00 -19.45 12.27
CA LEU A 180 0.74 -20.84 11.89
C LEU A 180 2.02 -21.70 11.94
N ARG A 181 3.15 -21.19 11.48
CA ARG A 181 4.45 -21.89 11.58
C ARG A 181 4.90 -22.13 13.00
N SER A 182 4.51 -21.25 13.92
CA SER A 182 4.84 -21.36 15.35
C SER A 182 3.83 -22.20 16.12
N GLY A 183 2.82 -22.79 15.45
CA GLY A 183 1.75 -23.56 16.10
C GLY A 183 0.82 -22.69 16.97
N LYS A 184 0.77 -21.37 16.75
CA LYS A 184 -0.06 -20.45 17.54
C LYS A 184 -1.42 -20.29 16.89
N GLU A 185 -2.48 -20.42 17.70
CA GLU A 185 -3.82 -20.06 17.27
C GLU A 185 -3.93 -18.56 17.00
N LEU A 186 -4.72 -18.19 15.97
CA LEU A 186 -5.07 -16.82 15.69
C LEU A 186 -6.55 -16.70 15.36
N LYS A 187 -7.15 -15.57 15.77
CA LYS A 187 -8.55 -15.27 15.48
C LYS A 187 -8.58 -14.29 14.29
N LEU A 188 -9.36 -14.63 13.26
CA LEU A 188 -9.53 -13.78 12.08
C LEU A 188 -11.02 -13.50 11.84
N PHE A 189 -11.32 -12.30 11.38
CA PHE A 189 -12.68 -11.80 11.18
C PHE A 189 -13.36 -12.44 9.98
N THR A 190 -14.53 -13.02 10.21
CA THR A 190 -15.39 -13.57 9.15
C THR A 190 -16.27 -12.52 8.49
N ASP A 191 -16.48 -11.39 9.16
CA ASP A 191 -17.36 -10.27 8.80
C ASP A 191 -16.64 -9.02 8.30
N VAL A 192 -15.29 -9.04 8.21
CA VAL A 192 -14.49 -7.94 7.65
C VAL A 192 -13.98 -8.34 6.27
N TYR A 193 -14.46 -7.66 5.24
CA TYR A 193 -14.16 -7.94 3.83
C TYR A 193 -13.28 -6.89 3.17
N TYR A 194 -12.51 -7.29 2.17
CA TYR A 194 -11.63 -6.43 1.39
C TYR A 194 -11.23 -7.11 0.07
N THR A 195 -10.50 -6.42 -0.78
CA THR A 195 -9.99 -6.91 -2.07
C THR A 195 -8.46 -6.80 -2.12
N PRO A 196 -7.73 -7.71 -1.44
CA PRO A 196 -6.27 -7.59 -1.34
C PRO A 196 -5.57 -7.86 -2.68
N ILE A 197 -4.47 -7.14 -2.92
CA ILE A 197 -3.58 -7.33 -4.07
C ILE A 197 -2.15 -7.57 -3.62
N LEU A 198 -1.40 -8.44 -4.30
CA LEU A 198 0.02 -8.59 -4.04
C LEU A 198 0.79 -7.32 -4.41
N ALA A 199 1.69 -6.86 -3.55
CA ALA A 199 2.47 -5.62 -3.76
C ALA A 199 3.25 -5.61 -5.08
N GLU A 200 3.77 -6.76 -5.53
CA GLU A 200 4.43 -6.91 -6.85
C GLU A 200 3.45 -6.66 -8.01
N THR A 201 2.25 -7.23 -7.93
CA THR A 201 1.18 -7.04 -8.94
C THR A 201 0.73 -5.58 -8.96
N LEU A 202 0.55 -4.98 -7.78
CA LEU A 202 0.23 -3.56 -7.64
C LEU A 202 1.29 -2.68 -8.31
N ALA A 203 2.58 -2.91 -8.02
CA ALA A 203 3.67 -2.16 -8.61
C ALA A 203 3.66 -2.26 -10.15
N SER A 204 3.54 -3.47 -10.69
CA SER A 204 3.45 -3.69 -12.14
C SER A 204 2.28 -2.92 -12.77
N ALA A 205 1.08 -3.03 -12.19
CA ALA A 205 -0.12 -2.37 -12.70
C ALA A 205 0.00 -0.84 -12.68
N VAL A 206 0.55 -0.26 -11.61
CA VAL A 206 0.77 1.19 -11.50
C VAL A 206 1.76 1.68 -12.55
N HIS A 207 2.88 0.97 -12.76
CA HIS A 207 3.83 1.37 -13.80
C HIS A 207 3.25 1.26 -15.21
N ASP A 208 2.34 0.31 -15.45
CA ASP A 208 1.62 0.24 -16.74
C ASP A 208 0.65 1.42 -16.89
N LEU A 209 -0.07 1.83 -15.84
CA LEU A 209 -0.90 3.05 -15.86
C LEU A 209 -0.06 4.32 -16.13
N VAL A 210 1.13 4.43 -15.52
CA VAL A 210 2.05 5.56 -15.78
C VAL A 210 2.49 5.59 -17.24
N LYS A 211 2.80 4.44 -17.85
CA LYS A 211 3.13 4.36 -19.30
C LYS A 211 1.96 4.82 -20.18
N LEU A 212 0.73 4.54 -19.76
CA LEU A 212 -0.50 4.99 -20.43
C LEU A 212 -0.85 6.46 -20.12
N LYS A 213 -0.02 7.17 -19.32
CA LYS A 213 -0.25 8.54 -18.87
C LYS A 213 -1.59 8.71 -18.14
N ALA A 214 -2.01 7.69 -17.40
CA ALA A 214 -3.21 7.75 -16.58
C ALA A 214 -3.05 8.76 -15.45
N SER A 215 -4.12 9.48 -15.13
CA SER A 215 -4.22 10.44 -14.02
C SER A 215 -5.56 10.33 -13.30
N GLY A 216 -5.66 10.94 -12.13
CA GLY A 216 -6.84 10.87 -11.27
C GLY A 216 -6.85 9.62 -10.40
N VAL A 217 -8.02 9.26 -9.89
CA VAL A 217 -8.20 8.19 -8.92
C VAL A 217 -8.41 6.84 -9.59
N PHE A 218 -7.73 5.81 -9.10
CA PHE A 218 -7.91 4.41 -9.50
C PHE A 218 -7.93 3.48 -8.29
N ASN A 219 -8.89 2.56 -8.26
CA ASN A 219 -8.86 1.42 -7.35
C ASN A 219 -7.95 0.34 -7.94
N LEU A 220 -6.77 0.15 -7.35
CA LEU A 220 -5.85 -0.92 -7.74
C LEU A 220 -5.83 -1.99 -6.65
N VAL A 221 -6.72 -2.94 -6.80
CA VAL A 221 -6.97 -4.04 -5.86
C VAL A 221 -7.11 -5.34 -6.63
N GLY A 222 -7.06 -6.49 -5.94
CA GLY A 222 -7.35 -7.78 -6.53
C GLY A 222 -8.79 -7.89 -7.05
N GLY A 223 -9.05 -8.87 -7.91
CA GLY A 223 -10.39 -9.13 -8.48
C GLY A 223 -11.36 -9.87 -7.54
N GLU A 224 -10.92 -10.21 -6.32
CA GLU A 224 -11.68 -11.06 -5.41
C GLU A 224 -11.96 -10.36 -4.08
N ARG A 225 -13.26 -10.29 -3.71
CA ARG A 225 -13.70 -9.85 -2.38
C ARG A 225 -13.62 -11.04 -1.42
N ILE A 226 -12.84 -10.92 -0.36
CA ILE A 226 -12.58 -11.99 0.59
C ILE A 226 -12.64 -11.48 2.04
N SER A 227 -13.05 -12.34 2.99
CA SER A 227 -12.95 -12.00 4.41
C SER A 227 -11.52 -12.18 4.93
N LYS A 228 -11.18 -11.50 6.04
CA LYS A 228 -9.88 -11.69 6.70
C LYS A 228 -9.67 -13.15 7.10
N TYR A 229 -10.73 -13.85 7.52
CA TYR A 229 -10.71 -15.26 7.85
C TYR A 229 -10.38 -16.13 6.63
N ASN A 230 -11.11 -16.00 5.54
CA ASN A 230 -10.88 -16.79 4.34
C ASN A 230 -9.50 -16.51 3.72
N PHE A 231 -9.01 -15.26 3.77
CA PHE A 231 -7.64 -14.95 3.37
C PHE A 231 -6.60 -15.73 4.20
N GLY A 232 -6.82 -15.88 5.50
CA GLY A 232 -5.98 -16.71 6.36
C GLY A 232 -6.05 -18.20 6.00
N ILE A 233 -7.23 -18.71 5.69
CA ILE A 233 -7.43 -20.11 5.24
C ILE A 233 -6.68 -20.35 3.91
N ASP A 234 -6.76 -19.41 2.97
CA ASP A 234 -6.04 -19.51 1.69
C ASP A 234 -4.52 -19.45 1.87
N ILE A 235 -4.01 -18.61 2.79
CA ILE A 235 -2.59 -18.64 3.18
C ILE A 235 -2.22 -20.03 3.70
N ALA A 236 -2.98 -20.59 4.64
CA ALA A 236 -2.69 -21.90 5.19
C ALA A 236 -2.63 -22.98 4.11
N ARG A 237 -3.59 -22.96 3.17
CA ARG A 237 -3.63 -23.88 2.02
C ARG A 237 -2.41 -23.75 1.11
N VAL A 238 -2.05 -22.53 0.70
CA VAL A 238 -0.96 -22.28 -0.27
C VAL A 238 0.41 -22.59 0.36
N PHE A 239 0.59 -22.27 1.65
CA PHE A 239 1.85 -22.48 2.35
C PHE A 239 1.95 -23.88 3.02
N GLY A 240 0.92 -24.75 2.89
CA GLY A 240 0.90 -26.08 3.49
C GLY A 240 0.91 -26.05 5.02
N LEU A 241 0.20 -25.10 5.64
CA LEU A 241 0.14 -24.87 7.08
C LEU A 241 -1.20 -25.36 7.67
N ASP A 242 -1.24 -25.57 8.98
CA ASP A 242 -2.44 -26.06 9.66
C ASP A 242 -3.53 -24.96 9.75
N ALA A 243 -4.55 -25.06 8.91
CA ALA A 243 -5.71 -24.19 8.92
C ALA A 243 -6.58 -24.35 10.21
N GLY A 244 -6.46 -25.47 10.93
CA GLY A 244 -7.17 -25.70 12.19
C GLY A 244 -6.76 -24.73 13.31
N LEU A 245 -5.62 -24.08 13.19
CA LEU A 245 -5.17 -23.03 14.11
C LEU A 245 -5.87 -21.67 13.87
N ILE A 246 -6.58 -21.50 12.76
CA ILE A 246 -7.32 -20.26 12.46
C ILE A 246 -8.74 -20.39 13.00
N LYS A 247 -9.08 -19.54 13.98
CA LYS A 247 -10.41 -19.51 14.59
C LYS A 247 -11.23 -18.36 14.02
N PRO A 248 -12.52 -18.59 13.70
CA PRO A 248 -13.40 -17.50 13.28
C PRO A 248 -13.67 -16.54 14.44
N SER A 249 -13.80 -15.26 14.13
CA SER A 249 -14.17 -14.21 15.08
C SER A 249 -15.00 -13.15 14.33
N LEU A 250 -15.78 -12.38 15.07
CA LEU A 250 -16.46 -11.18 14.54
C LEU A 250 -15.71 -9.93 14.99
N LEU A 251 -15.83 -8.86 14.21
CA LEU A 251 -15.23 -7.58 14.60
C LEU A 251 -15.79 -7.09 15.92
N SER A 252 -17.09 -7.29 16.15
CA SER A 252 -17.80 -6.95 17.41
C SER A 252 -17.28 -7.67 18.65
N ASP A 253 -16.61 -8.83 18.50
CA ASP A 253 -16.03 -9.56 19.63
C ASP A 253 -14.78 -8.86 20.21
N ASN A 254 -14.25 -7.86 19.51
CA ASN A 254 -13.03 -7.16 19.89
C ASN A 254 -13.36 -5.76 20.41
N VAL A 255 -13.76 -5.69 21.68
CA VAL A 255 -14.08 -4.45 22.37
C VAL A 255 -12.82 -3.56 22.49
N GLY A 256 -12.95 -2.28 22.14
CA GLY A 256 -11.87 -1.29 22.27
C GLY A 256 -11.07 -1.03 20.99
N LEU A 257 -11.35 -1.71 19.90
CA LEU A 257 -10.81 -1.34 18.59
C LEU A 257 -11.47 -0.05 18.09
N VAL A 258 -10.69 0.79 17.43
CA VAL A 258 -11.21 1.94 16.68
C VAL A 258 -12.20 1.45 15.63
N GLU A 259 -13.26 2.22 15.37
CA GLU A 259 -14.26 1.92 14.35
C GLU A 259 -13.62 1.68 12.99
N ARG A 260 -14.04 0.61 12.33
CA ARG A 260 -13.53 0.17 11.01
C ARG A 260 -14.69 -0.23 10.11
N PRO A 261 -14.57 0.03 8.80
CA PRO A 261 -15.55 -0.51 7.86
C PRO A 261 -15.58 -2.05 7.92
N LEU A 262 -16.78 -2.65 7.87
CA LEU A 262 -16.93 -4.09 7.70
C LEU A 262 -16.61 -4.54 6.28
N ASP A 263 -16.95 -3.72 5.31
CA ASP A 263 -16.66 -3.99 3.91
C ASP A 263 -15.81 -2.86 3.31
N MET A 264 -14.57 -3.19 2.98
CA MET A 264 -13.61 -2.29 2.35
C MET A 264 -13.31 -2.74 0.91
N SER A 265 -14.15 -3.64 0.36
CA SER A 265 -13.91 -4.12 -1.00
C SER A 265 -14.16 -3.03 -2.04
N LEU A 266 -13.23 -2.94 -2.98
CA LEU A 266 -13.25 -1.96 -4.07
C LEU A 266 -13.37 -2.67 -5.41
N SER A 267 -14.07 -2.04 -6.36
CA SER A 267 -14.09 -2.46 -7.75
C SER A 267 -12.84 -1.97 -8.47
N ASN A 268 -12.13 -2.85 -9.15
CA ASN A 268 -10.96 -2.52 -9.98
C ASN A 268 -11.31 -2.41 -11.48
N GLN A 269 -12.58 -2.36 -11.82
CA GLN A 269 -13.05 -2.43 -13.20
C GLN A 269 -12.46 -1.32 -14.09
N LYS A 270 -12.39 -0.08 -13.59
CA LYS A 270 -11.80 1.04 -14.31
C LYS A 270 -10.32 0.77 -14.66
N ALA A 271 -9.56 0.25 -13.71
CA ALA A 271 -8.16 -0.09 -13.92
C ALA A 271 -8.00 -1.25 -14.92
N CYS A 272 -8.76 -2.34 -14.76
CA CYS A 272 -8.73 -3.49 -15.66
C CYS A 272 -9.10 -3.12 -17.10
N GLN A 273 -10.12 -2.26 -17.30
CA GLN A 273 -10.50 -1.76 -18.62
C GLN A 273 -9.36 -0.96 -19.29
N LEU A 274 -8.73 -0.04 -18.56
CA LEU A 274 -7.63 0.75 -19.11
C LEU A 274 -6.38 -0.07 -19.38
N LEU A 275 -6.07 -1.03 -18.50
CA LEU A 275 -4.91 -1.93 -18.64
C LEU A 275 -5.12 -3.04 -19.68
N GLY A 276 -6.38 -3.32 -20.06
CA GLY A 276 -6.73 -4.43 -20.97
C GLY A 276 -6.47 -5.82 -20.36
N ARG A 277 -6.36 -5.92 -19.02
CA ARG A 277 -6.13 -7.18 -18.30
C ARG A 277 -6.68 -7.17 -16.89
N GLU A 278 -6.97 -8.34 -16.35
CA GLU A 278 -7.31 -8.55 -14.95
C GLU A 278 -6.07 -8.40 -14.03
N LEU A 279 -6.31 -8.08 -12.76
CA LEU A 279 -5.26 -7.90 -11.74
C LEU A 279 -5.04 -9.17 -10.88
N GLY A 280 -5.65 -10.28 -11.28
CA GLY A 280 -5.54 -11.56 -10.58
C GLY A 280 -6.44 -11.68 -9.35
N ASN A 281 -6.50 -12.89 -8.81
CA ASN A 281 -7.23 -13.23 -7.60
C ASN A 281 -6.28 -13.43 -6.41
N VAL A 282 -6.85 -13.71 -5.23
CA VAL A 282 -6.09 -13.93 -4.00
C VAL A 282 -5.16 -15.13 -4.12
N THR A 283 -5.65 -16.24 -4.66
CA THR A 283 -4.86 -17.48 -4.79
C THR A 283 -3.63 -17.28 -5.65
N ASP A 284 -3.75 -16.62 -6.80
CA ASP A 284 -2.61 -16.32 -7.69
C ASP A 284 -1.56 -15.45 -6.97
N GLY A 285 -2.02 -14.43 -6.26
CA GLY A 285 -1.14 -13.58 -5.46
C GLY A 285 -0.43 -14.32 -4.33
N LEU A 286 -1.10 -15.25 -3.64
CA LEU A 286 -0.51 -16.07 -2.58
C LEU A 286 0.47 -17.11 -3.12
N ILE A 287 0.19 -17.73 -4.27
CA ILE A 287 1.14 -18.61 -4.94
C ILE A 287 2.42 -17.83 -5.30
N ARG A 288 2.26 -16.62 -5.83
CA ARG A 288 3.41 -15.76 -6.14
C ARG A 288 4.16 -15.34 -4.88
N LEU A 289 3.48 -15.01 -3.79
CA LEU A 289 4.08 -14.70 -2.48
C LEU A 289 4.92 -15.89 -1.97
N TYR A 290 4.39 -17.12 -2.10
CA TYR A 290 5.13 -18.34 -1.76
C TYR A 290 6.37 -18.53 -2.63
N GLN A 291 6.28 -18.26 -3.94
CA GLN A 291 7.43 -18.30 -4.85
C GLN A 291 8.50 -17.27 -4.46
N GLN A 292 8.11 -16.05 -4.08
CA GLN A 292 9.02 -15.01 -3.57
C GLN A 292 9.81 -15.49 -2.35
N GLU A 293 9.18 -16.25 -1.45
CA GLU A 293 9.90 -16.85 -0.31
C GLU A 293 10.94 -17.87 -0.79
N LYS A 294 10.58 -18.76 -1.73
CA LYS A 294 11.48 -19.78 -2.26
C LYS A 294 12.73 -19.20 -2.94
N ILE A 295 12.61 -18.05 -3.58
CA ILE A 295 13.75 -17.35 -4.21
C ILE A 295 14.50 -16.41 -3.25
N GLY A 296 14.13 -16.38 -1.95
CA GLY A 296 14.83 -15.63 -0.92
C GLY A 296 14.40 -14.17 -0.73
N GLN A 297 13.39 -13.68 -1.46
CA GLN A 297 12.91 -12.29 -1.34
C GLN A 297 12.35 -12.00 0.07
N ALA A 298 11.62 -12.94 0.65
CA ALA A 298 11.13 -12.82 2.03
C ALA A 298 12.27 -12.62 3.04
N ARG A 299 13.39 -13.35 2.85
CA ARG A 299 14.58 -13.23 3.69
C ARG A 299 15.27 -11.88 3.48
N GLU A 300 15.39 -11.42 2.23
CA GLU A 300 16.02 -10.13 1.91
C GLU A 300 15.29 -8.97 2.61
N ILE A 301 13.95 -8.98 2.62
CA ILE A 301 13.15 -7.96 3.33
C ILE A 301 13.18 -8.19 4.84
N GLY A 302 13.07 -9.42 5.30
CA GLY A 302 12.97 -9.79 6.72
C GLY A 302 14.20 -9.47 7.55
N ILE A 303 15.39 -9.34 6.94
CA ILE A 303 16.63 -8.98 7.63
C ILE A 303 16.84 -7.46 7.75
N LEU A 304 15.99 -6.65 7.13
CA LEU A 304 16.02 -5.19 7.25
C LEU A 304 15.39 -4.78 8.58
#